data_60aa41387dd41a46b671820be5a99702
#
_entry.id   60aa41387dd41a46b671820be5a99702
#
_cell.length_a   1.000
_cell.length_b   1.000
_cell.length_c   1.000
_cell.angle_alpha   90.00
_cell.angle_beta   90.00
_cell.angle_gamma   90.00
#
_symmetry.space_group_name_H-M   'P 1'
#
loop_
_entity.id
_entity.type
_entity.pdbx_description
1 polymer ?
#
loop_
_entity_poly.entity_id
_entity_poly.type
_entity_poly.pdbx_seq_one_letter_code
_entity_poly.pdbx_strand_id
1 'polypeptide(L)'
;MKKLLKGFLFLFLCFLFVGCNNMMNTPTKKVEEFLSKYQRMDKVVLNQLDEVISTAGTMNKEQKEQYRELMKRQYKNLSYKIKDDTEDGNTATVEVEIEVYDYATSILESESYMLLHKDEFLNGETNEIDDEKYMYYKLKQLEDVKEKVKYTINFTLTKEDSKWEMDDITDIDIQKIHGWYS
;
A
#
# COMPACT_ATOMS: atom_id res chain seq x y z
N MET A 1 50.73 32.88 0.35
CA MET A 1 50.23 31.51 0.08
C MET A 1 49.11 31.04 1.03
N LYS A 2 49.19 31.24 2.35
CA LYS A 2 48.13 30.78 3.29
C LYS A 2 46.75 31.46 3.14
N LYS A 3 46.68 32.69 2.63
CA LYS A 3 45.40 33.42 2.41
C LYS A 3 44.67 32.98 1.14
N LEU A 4 45.42 32.59 0.09
CA LEU A 4 44.84 32.04 -1.15
C LEU A 4 44.23 30.65 -0.93
N LEU A 5 44.84 29.81 -0.08
CA LEU A 5 44.36 28.48 0.21
C LEU A 5 43.05 28.51 1.01
N LYS A 6 42.86 29.51 1.89
CA LYS A 6 41.58 29.68 2.63
C LYS A 6 40.43 30.12 1.72
N GLY A 7 40.70 31.01 0.74
CA GLY A 7 39.70 31.43 -0.25
C GLY A 7 39.27 30.29 -1.19
N PHE A 8 40.20 29.43 -1.58
CA PHE A 8 39.90 28.28 -2.44
C PHE A 8 39.12 27.17 -1.71
N LEU A 9 39.41 26.95 -0.43
CA LEU A 9 38.67 26.00 0.39
C LEU A 9 37.23 26.48 0.64
N PHE A 10 37.01 27.77 0.80
CA PHE A 10 35.66 28.33 1.01
C PHE A 10 34.84 28.33 -0.29
N LEU A 11 35.49 28.56 -1.44
CA LEU A 11 34.80 28.46 -2.73
C LEU A 11 34.40 27.00 -3.06
N PHE A 12 35.20 26.00 -2.68
CA PHE A 12 34.90 24.59 -2.87
C PHE A 12 33.73 24.12 -1.96
N LEU A 13 33.58 24.69 -0.76
CA LEU A 13 32.50 24.38 0.15
C LEU A 13 31.14 24.93 -0.35
N CYS A 14 31.12 26.03 -1.11
CA CYS A 14 29.87 26.56 -1.69
C CYS A 14 29.31 25.71 -2.85
N PHE A 15 30.14 24.90 -3.53
CA PHE A 15 29.64 24.01 -4.58
C PHE A 15 28.93 22.74 -4.06
N LEU A 16 29.03 22.44 -2.75
CA LEU A 16 28.35 21.28 -2.17
C LEU A 16 26.86 21.53 -1.85
N PHE A 17 26.38 22.76 -1.92
CA PHE A 17 24.99 23.10 -1.60
C PHE A 17 24.05 23.27 -2.81
N VAL A 18 24.56 23.21 -4.04
CA VAL A 18 23.74 23.39 -5.26
C VAL A 18 23.09 22.09 -5.74
N GLY A 19 23.46 20.93 -5.15
CA GLY A 19 22.99 19.62 -5.58
C GLY A 19 21.78 19.03 -4.85
N CYS A 20 21.31 19.64 -3.74
CA CYS A 20 20.32 18.98 -2.89
C CYS A 20 18.86 19.10 -3.34
N ASN A 21 18.51 20.06 -4.20
CA ASN A 21 17.10 20.20 -4.63
C ASN A 21 16.66 19.18 -5.68
N ASN A 22 17.58 18.64 -6.49
CA ASN A 22 17.24 17.64 -7.51
C ASN A 22 17.23 16.20 -6.97
N MET A 23 17.89 15.90 -5.84
CA MET A 23 17.92 14.56 -5.25
C MET A 23 16.57 14.12 -4.65
N MET A 24 15.67 15.06 -4.39
CA MET A 24 14.35 14.78 -3.80
C MET A 24 13.24 14.60 -4.84
N ASN A 25 13.48 14.92 -6.10
CA ASN A 25 12.48 14.86 -7.17
C ASN A 25 12.92 13.87 -8.27
N THR A 26 13.04 12.61 -7.90
CA THR A 26 13.25 11.51 -8.84
C THR A 26 12.01 10.62 -8.86
N PRO A 27 11.76 9.87 -9.98
CA PRO A 27 10.66 8.90 -10.03
C PRO A 27 10.66 7.94 -8.84
N THR A 28 11.81 7.34 -8.55
CA THR A 28 11.98 6.42 -7.43
C THR A 28 11.60 7.06 -6.09
N LYS A 29 12.01 8.31 -5.83
CA LYS A 29 11.65 9.01 -4.59
C LYS A 29 10.15 9.26 -4.45
N LYS A 30 9.46 9.56 -5.53
CA LYS A 30 8.00 9.74 -5.54
C LYS A 30 7.29 8.44 -5.16
N VAL A 31 7.74 7.31 -5.70
CA VAL A 31 7.19 5.99 -5.36
C VAL A 31 7.50 5.61 -3.90
N GLU A 32 8.72 5.85 -3.43
CA GLU A 32 9.07 5.65 -2.01
C GLU A 32 8.20 6.52 -1.08
N GLU A 33 7.94 7.77 -1.43
CA GLU A 33 7.04 8.67 -0.69
C GLU A 33 5.62 8.11 -0.64
N PHE A 34 5.12 7.63 -1.78
CA PHE A 34 3.80 7.03 -1.87
C PHE A 34 3.67 5.80 -0.96
N LEU A 35 4.55 4.81 -1.11
CA LEU A 35 4.51 3.58 -0.32
C LEU A 35 4.74 3.84 1.18
N SER A 36 5.59 4.81 1.51
CA SER A 36 5.82 5.19 2.90
C SER A 36 4.60 5.83 3.58
N LYS A 37 3.65 6.43 2.82
CA LYS A 37 2.38 6.91 3.40
C LYS A 37 1.56 5.77 3.99
N TYR A 38 1.54 4.61 3.32
CA TYR A 38 0.91 3.39 3.86
C TYR A 38 1.61 2.93 5.13
N GLN A 39 2.93 2.73 5.07
CA GLN A 39 3.71 2.26 6.22
C GLN A 39 3.57 3.14 7.47
N ARG A 40 3.51 4.46 7.29
CA ARG A 40 3.32 5.42 8.37
C ARG A 40 1.86 5.65 8.75
N MET A 41 0.92 5.03 8.02
CA MET A 41 -0.50 5.26 8.22
C MET A 41 -0.85 6.75 8.12
N ASP A 42 -0.39 7.39 7.06
CA ASP A 42 -0.61 8.82 6.84
C ASP A 42 -2.12 9.14 6.81
N LYS A 43 -2.47 10.35 7.22
CA LYS A 43 -3.87 10.78 7.31
C LYS A 43 -4.65 10.58 6.00
N VAL A 44 -3.99 10.79 4.86
CA VAL A 44 -4.62 10.59 3.54
C VAL A 44 -5.02 9.12 3.35
N VAL A 45 -4.11 8.17 3.65
CA VAL A 45 -4.37 6.73 3.55
C VAL A 45 -5.47 6.28 4.53
N LEU A 46 -5.44 6.79 5.76
CA LEU A 46 -6.47 6.47 6.76
C LEU A 46 -7.83 7.04 6.38
N ASN A 47 -7.90 8.25 5.83
CA ASN A 47 -9.16 8.82 5.36
C ASN A 47 -9.76 8.00 4.21
N GLN A 48 -8.95 7.53 3.26
CA GLN A 48 -9.39 6.65 2.18
C GLN A 48 -9.93 5.31 2.72
N LEU A 49 -9.22 4.73 3.70
CA LEU A 49 -9.68 3.52 4.38
C LEU A 49 -11.03 3.76 5.07
N ASP A 50 -11.18 4.88 5.78
CA ASP A 50 -12.41 5.24 6.47
C ASP A 50 -13.59 5.45 5.52
N GLU A 51 -13.33 6.02 4.34
CA GLU A 51 -14.33 6.16 3.29
C GLU A 51 -14.82 4.79 2.79
N VAL A 52 -13.90 3.87 2.46
CA VAL A 52 -14.23 2.50 2.07
C VAL A 52 -15.05 1.80 3.16
N ILE A 53 -14.63 1.88 4.41
CA ILE A 53 -15.34 1.28 5.55
C ILE A 53 -16.74 1.88 5.73
N SER A 54 -16.89 3.18 5.52
CA SER A 54 -18.18 3.86 5.69
C SER A 54 -19.24 3.33 4.71
N THR A 55 -18.82 2.99 3.49
CA THR A 55 -19.67 2.47 2.41
C THR A 55 -19.92 0.96 2.49
N ALA A 56 -19.19 0.24 3.35
CA ALA A 56 -19.37 -1.21 3.56
C ALA A 56 -20.68 -1.49 4.31
N GLY A 57 -21.78 -1.67 3.57
CA GLY A 57 -23.13 -1.84 4.12
C GLY A 57 -23.37 -3.16 4.88
N THR A 58 -22.56 -4.18 4.60
CA THR A 58 -22.70 -5.53 5.18
C THR A 58 -22.03 -5.70 6.53
N MET A 59 -21.21 -4.74 6.98
CA MET A 59 -20.46 -4.80 8.23
C MET A 59 -21.17 -4.00 9.33
N ASN A 60 -21.33 -4.62 10.51
CA ASN A 60 -21.74 -3.88 11.71
C ASN A 60 -20.56 -3.02 12.24
N LYS A 61 -20.80 -2.26 13.33
CA LYS A 61 -19.81 -1.33 13.87
C LYS A 61 -18.54 -2.03 14.36
N GLU A 62 -18.66 -3.18 15.01
CA GLU A 62 -17.52 -3.94 15.54
C GLU A 62 -16.68 -4.53 14.40
N GLN A 63 -17.34 -5.11 13.39
CA GLN A 63 -16.69 -5.62 12.20
C GLN A 63 -15.95 -4.54 11.40
N LYS A 64 -16.52 -3.34 11.32
CA LYS A 64 -15.86 -2.18 10.70
C LYS A 64 -14.57 -1.80 11.42
N GLU A 65 -14.59 -1.80 12.76
CA GLU A 65 -13.39 -1.51 13.53
C GLU A 65 -12.33 -2.63 13.40
N GLN A 66 -12.76 -3.88 13.46
CA GLN A 66 -11.89 -5.04 13.25
C GLN A 66 -11.23 -5.01 11.86
N TYR A 67 -12.01 -4.73 10.81
CA TYR A 67 -11.49 -4.55 9.46
C TYR A 67 -10.50 -3.39 9.36
N ARG A 68 -10.78 -2.26 10.02
CA ARG A 68 -9.86 -1.11 10.10
C ARG A 68 -8.50 -1.53 10.69
N GLU A 69 -8.49 -2.25 11.80
CA GLU A 69 -7.24 -2.69 12.43
C GLU A 69 -6.48 -3.71 11.58
N LEU A 70 -7.19 -4.59 10.85
CA LEU A 70 -6.59 -5.49 9.86
C LEU A 70 -5.85 -4.72 8.78
N MET A 71 -6.49 -3.70 8.19
CA MET A 71 -5.86 -2.90 7.13
C MET A 71 -4.70 -2.06 7.65
N LYS A 72 -4.80 -1.50 8.86
CA LYS A 72 -3.67 -0.83 9.52
C LYS A 72 -2.49 -1.77 9.75
N ARG A 73 -2.77 -3.02 10.17
CA ARG A 73 -1.75 -4.06 10.30
C ARG A 73 -1.09 -4.34 8.95
N GLN A 74 -1.87 -4.49 7.87
CA GLN A 74 -1.37 -4.70 6.51
C GLN A 74 -0.43 -3.57 6.09
N TYR A 75 -0.87 -2.33 6.20
CA TYR A 75 -0.09 -1.15 5.82
C TYR A 75 1.21 -1.02 6.61
N LYS A 76 1.16 -1.20 7.92
CA LYS A 76 2.34 -1.14 8.79
C LYS A 76 3.38 -2.20 8.46
N ASN A 77 2.96 -3.37 7.97
CA ASN A 77 3.82 -4.51 7.67
C ASN A 77 4.16 -4.66 6.19
N LEU A 78 3.66 -3.75 5.34
CA LEU A 78 4.07 -3.64 3.95
C LEU A 78 5.57 -3.38 3.90
N SER A 79 6.29 -4.20 3.16
CA SER A 79 7.68 -3.95 2.82
C SER A 79 7.84 -3.89 1.30
N TYR A 80 8.86 -3.18 0.83
CA TYR A 80 9.09 -3.05 -0.60
C TYR A 80 10.57 -2.98 -0.94
N LYS A 81 10.87 -3.30 -2.18
CA LYS A 81 12.19 -3.18 -2.78
C LYS A 81 12.06 -2.63 -4.20
N ILE A 82 12.72 -1.52 -4.47
CA ILE A 82 12.88 -1.03 -5.84
C ILE A 82 13.73 -2.03 -6.60
N LYS A 83 13.25 -2.48 -7.76
CA LYS A 83 13.92 -3.47 -8.62
C LYS A 83 14.61 -2.79 -9.77
N ASP A 84 13.91 -1.84 -10.41
CA ASP A 84 14.41 -1.11 -11.56
C ASP A 84 13.72 0.25 -11.68
N ASP A 85 14.35 1.20 -12.35
CA ASP A 85 13.73 2.45 -12.78
C ASP A 85 14.23 2.83 -14.18
N THR A 86 13.30 3.28 -15.02
CA THR A 86 13.59 3.72 -16.38
C THR A 86 12.95 5.08 -16.63
N GLU A 87 13.69 5.96 -17.30
CA GLU A 87 13.19 7.28 -17.73
C GLU A 87 13.28 7.38 -19.26
N ASP A 88 12.18 7.82 -19.89
CA ASP A 88 12.12 8.13 -21.32
C ASP A 88 11.45 9.50 -21.51
N GLY A 89 12.30 10.53 -21.68
CA GLY A 89 11.85 11.91 -21.83
C GLY A 89 11.09 12.42 -20.62
N ASN A 90 9.78 12.57 -20.76
CA ASN A 90 8.90 13.05 -19.68
C ASN A 90 8.11 11.93 -19.00
N THR A 91 8.39 10.68 -19.29
CA THR A 91 7.77 9.53 -18.64
C THR A 91 8.81 8.70 -17.90
N ALA A 92 8.38 8.05 -16.83
CA ALA A 92 9.23 7.10 -16.10
C ALA A 92 8.40 5.92 -15.62
N THR A 93 9.07 4.78 -15.45
CA THR A 93 8.50 3.59 -14.83
C THR A 93 9.42 3.13 -13.72
N VAL A 94 8.86 2.87 -12.54
CA VAL A 94 9.58 2.33 -11.40
C VAL A 94 8.99 0.97 -11.06
N GLU A 95 9.78 -0.09 -11.26
CA GLU A 95 9.41 -1.45 -10.89
C GLU A 95 9.70 -1.69 -9.42
N VAL A 96 8.68 -2.12 -8.68
CA VAL A 96 8.76 -2.38 -7.24
C VAL A 96 8.23 -3.75 -6.91
N GLU A 97 9.02 -4.55 -6.19
CA GLU A 97 8.54 -5.74 -5.49
C GLU A 97 8.02 -5.30 -4.12
N ILE A 98 6.74 -5.53 -3.86
CA ILE A 98 6.14 -5.36 -2.53
C ILE A 98 5.94 -6.72 -1.87
N GLU A 99 5.95 -6.76 -0.53
CA GLU A 99 5.61 -7.93 0.26
C GLU A 99 4.57 -7.54 1.31
N VAL A 100 3.44 -8.25 1.32
CA VAL A 100 2.25 -7.96 2.12
C VAL A 100 1.67 -9.26 2.68
N TYR A 101 0.79 -9.20 3.69
CA TYR A 101 0.04 -10.39 4.12
C TYR A 101 -0.85 -10.91 2.99
N ASP A 102 -0.91 -12.23 2.83
CA ASP A 102 -1.72 -12.92 1.82
C ASP A 102 -3.17 -13.07 2.30
N TYR A 103 -3.90 -11.97 2.27
CA TYR A 103 -5.32 -11.98 2.59
C TYR A 103 -6.18 -12.62 1.49
N ALA A 104 -5.71 -12.60 0.23
CA ALA A 104 -6.43 -13.20 -0.89
C ALA A 104 -6.65 -14.70 -0.69
N THR A 105 -5.58 -15.43 -0.35
CA THR A 105 -5.68 -16.87 -0.06
C THR A 105 -6.64 -17.15 1.10
N SER A 106 -6.55 -16.40 2.19
CA SER A 106 -7.42 -16.56 3.35
C SER A 106 -8.89 -16.26 3.04
N ILE A 107 -9.17 -15.28 2.16
CA ILE A 107 -10.54 -14.99 1.68
C ILE A 107 -11.09 -16.19 0.89
N LEU A 108 -10.32 -16.72 -0.07
CA LEU A 108 -10.72 -17.89 -0.89
C LEU A 108 -10.96 -19.14 -0.03
N GLU A 109 -10.10 -19.38 0.95
CA GLU A 109 -10.27 -20.46 1.92
C GLU A 109 -11.53 -20.29 2.77
N SER A 110 -11.82 -19.06 3.23
CA SER A 110 -13.02 -18.73 3.99
C SER A 110 -14.30 -18.93 3.17
N GLU A 111 -14.27 -18.55 1.90
CA GLU A 111 -15.39 -18.79 0.97
C GLU A 111 -15.62 -20.27 0.71
N SER A 112 -14.55 -21.01 0.49
CA SER A 112 -14.60 -22.49 0.31
C SER A 112 -15.13 -23.17 1.56
N TYR A 113 -14.69 -22.77 2.74
CA TYR A 113 -15.17 -23.30 4.01
C TYR A 113 -16.67 -23.02 4.18
N MET A 114 -17.10 -21.80 3.95
CA MET A 114 -18.52 -21.43 4.04
C MET A 114 -19.40 -22.25 3.10
N LEU A 115 -18.92 -22.53 1.87
CA LEU A 115 -19.67 -23.36 0.91
C LEU A 115 -19.79 -24.83 1.36
N LEU A 116 -18.77 -25.37 2.01
CA LEU A 116 -18.73 -26.75 2.50
C LEU A 116 -19.47 -26.95 3.83
N HIS A 117 -19.59 -25.89 4.63
CA HIS A 117 -20.13 -25.89 5.99
C HIS A 117 -21.28 -24.89 6.15
N LYS A 118 -22.16 -24.83 5.15
CA LYS A 118 -23.27 -23.85 5.11
C LYS A 118 -24.09 -23.82 6.40
N ASP A 119 -24.33 -24.99 6.99
CA ASP A 119 -25.17 -25.15 8.19
C ASP A 119 -24.63 -24.30 9.37
N GLU A 120 -23.32 -24.07 9.45
CA GLU A 120 -22.70 -23.24 10.49
C GLU A 120 -23.03 -21.76 10.34
N PHE A 121 -23.37 -21.33 9.13
CA PHE A 121 -23.61 -19.94 8.76
C PHE A 121 -25.10 -19.63 8.52
N LEU A 122 -26.00 -20.57 8.72
CA LEU A 122 -27.43 -20.30 8.53
C LEU A 122 -28.00 -19.42 9.67
N ASN A 123 -28.92 -18.56 9.28
CA ASN A 123 -29.85 -17.92 10.18
C ASN A 123 -30.92 -18.94 10.56
N GLY A 124 -31.09 -19.20 11.87
CA GLY A 124 -32.00 -20.22 12.37
C GLY A 124 -33.50 -19.98 12.09
N GLU A 125 -33.86 -18.74 11.72
CA GLU A 125 -35.26 -18.38 11.41
C GLU A 125 -35.55 -18.40 9.91
N THR A 126 -34.63 -17.88 9.09
CA THR A 126 -34.83 -17.75 7.63
C THR A 126 -34.27 -18.89 6.81
N ASN A 127 -33.35 -19.68 7.38
CA ASN A 127 -32.60 -20.73 6.70
C ASN A 127 -31.74 -20.19 5.53
N GLU A 128 -31.41 -18.92 5.56
CA GLU A 128 -30.48 -18.24 4.63
C GLU A 128 -29.13 -18.04 5.29
N ILE A 129 -28.10 -17.74 4.49
CA ILE A 129 -26.77 -17.40 5.03
C ILE A 129 -26.88 -16.14 5.87
N ASP A 130 -26.40 -16.21 7.10
CA ASP A 130 -26.23 -15.09 8.00
C ASP A 130 -24.93 -14.34 7.66
N ASP A 131 -25.04 -13.25 6.90
CA ASP A 131 -23.90 -12.45 6.44
C ASP A 131 -23.07 -11.93 7.61
N GLU A 132 -23.69 -11.66 8.77
CA GLU A 132 -22.97 -11.18 9.94
C GLU A 132 -22.07 -12.25 10.54
N LYS A 133 -22.59 -13.50 10.68
CA LYS A 133 -21.79 -14.65 11.12
C LYS A 133 -20.65 -14.95 10.16
N TYR A 134 -20.93 -14.96 8.85
CA TYR A 134 -19.91 -15.23 7.86
C TYR A 134 -18.85 -14.15 7.83
N MET A 135 -19.23 -12.88 7.91
CA MET A 135 -18.28 -11.76 7.98
C MET A 135 -17.40 -11.86 9.24
N TYR A 136 -17.98 -12.18 10.40
CA TYR A 136 -17.21 -12.41 11.63
C TYR A 136 -16.18 -13.52 11.46
N TYR A 137 -16.59 -14.67 10.90
CA TYR A 137 -15.70 -15.78 10.60
C TYR A 137 -14.55 -15.33 9.68
N LYS A 138 -14.86 -14.66 8.57
CA LYS A 138 -13.87 -14.19 7.59
C LYS A 138 -12.87 -13.22 8.22
N LEU A 139 -13.31 -12.24 8.97
CA LEU A 139 -12.43 -11.30 9.66
C LEU A 139 -11.47 -12.00 10.63
N LYS A 140 -11.97 -13.02 11.34
CA LYS A 140 -11.13 -13.81 12.25
C LYS A 140 -10.06 -14.62 11.49
N GLN A 141 -10.38 -15.21 10.34
CA GLN A 141 -9.39 -15.88 9.51
C GLN A 141 -8.31 -14.90 9.04
N LEU A 142 -8.69 -13.68 8.63
CA LEU A 142 -7.75 -12.64 8.22
C LEU A 142 -6.82 -12.17 9.37
N GLU A 143 -7.31 -12.13 10.61
CA GLU A 143 -6.49 -11.83 11.79
C GLU A 143 -5.37 -12.86 12.01
N ASP A 144 -5.64 -14.11 11.70
CA ASP A 144 -4.72 -15.22 11.92
C ASP A 144 -3.68 -15.39 10.80
N VAL A 145 -3.83 -14.68 9.67
CA VAL A 145 -2.89 -14.73 8.54
C VAL A 145 -1.50 -14.28 9.00
N LYS A 146 -0.50 -15.10 8.71
CA LYS A 146 0.93 -14.81 8.96
C LYS A 146 1.76 -14.88 7.68
N GLU A 147 1.25 -15.61 6.71
CA GLU A 147 1.86 -15.80 5.40
C GLU A 147 1.88 -14.47 4.65
N LYS A 148 2.95 -14.27 3.90
CA LYS A 148 3.12 -13.09 3.05
C LYS A 148 3.28 -13.51 1.61
N VAL A 149 2.81 -12.65 0.73
CA VAL A 149 2.93 -12.79 -0.73
C VAL A 149 3.70 -11.60 -1.29
N LYS A 150 4.41 -11.85 -2.40
CA LYS A 150 5.13 -10.82 -3.13
C LYS A 150 4.43 -10.53 -4.44
N TYR A 151 4.31 -9.24 -4.74
CA TYR A 151 3.81 -8.76 -6.02
C TYR A 151 4.79 -7.77 -6.64
N THR A 152 4.84 -7.76 -7.96
CA THR A 152 5.50 -6.69 -8.71
C THR A 152 4.47 -5.66 -9.13
N ILE A 153 4.80 -4.38 -8.92
CA ILE A 153 4.03 -3.22 -9.36
C ILE A 153 4.95 -2.34 -10.21
N ASN A 154 4.46 -1.91 -11.37
CA ASN A 154 5.11 -0.93 -12.22
C ASN A 154 4.40 0.42 -12.05
N PHE A 155 4.99 1.30 -11.24
CA PHE A 155 4.49 2.66 -11.09
C PHE A 155 4.93 3.50 -12.27
N THR A 156 3.97 4.18 -12.91
CA THR A 156 4.24 5.15 -13.98
C THR A 156 4.21 6.57 -13.42
N LEU A 157 5.03 7.42 -13.99
CA LEU A 157 5.16 8.81 -13.59
C LEU A 157 5.31 9.68 -14.84
N THR A 158 4.74 10.87 -14.78
CA THR A 158 4.86 11.90 -15.80
C THR A 158 5.57 13.12 -15.23
N LYS A 159 6.41 13.76 -16.04
CA LYS A 159 7.15 14.96 -15.65
C LYS A 159 6.41 16.21 -16.13
N GLU A 160 5.88 16.97 -15.18
CA GLU A 160 5.20 18.24 -15.40
C GLU A 160 5.99 19.39 -14.73
N ASP A 161 6.21 20.50 -15.43
CA ASP A 161 6.95 21.65 -14.92
C ASP A 161 8.27 21.26 -14.23
N SER A 162 9.03 20.32 -14.82
CA SER A 162 10.28 19.79 -14.30
C SER A 162 10.15 18.99 -12.99
N LYS A 163 8.93 18.58 -12.59
CA LYS A 163 8.66 17.74 -11.43
C LYS A 163 8.04 16.43 -11.87
N TRP A 164 8.48 15.35 -11.23
CA TRP A 164 7.85 14.05 -11.39
C TRP A 164 6.58 13.96 -10.54
N GLU A 165 5.49 13.58 -11.16
CA GLU A 165 4.22 13.27 -10.49
C GLU A 165 3.83 11.83 -10.81
N MET A 166 3.25 11.13 -9.85
CA MET A 166 2.76 9.77 -10.07
C MET A 166 1.46 9.83 -10.86
N ASP A 167 1.36 8.94 -11.85
CA ASP A 167 0.11 8.70 -12.56
C ASP A 167 -0.87 7.93 -11.66
N ASP A 168 -2.13 7.83 -12.09
CA ASP A 168 -3.16 7.10 -11.36
C ASP A 168 -2.78 5.62 -11.22
N ILE A 169 -2.95 5.11 -10.01
CA ILE A 169 -2.66 3.72 -9.68
C ILE A 169 -3.87 2.86 -10.06
N THR A 170 -3.62 1.71 -10.67
CA THR A 170 -4.70 0.80 -11.07
C THR A 170 -5.36 0.14 -9.86
N ASP A 171 -6.64 -0.24 -10.00
CA ASP A 171 -7.36 -1.01 -8.98
C ASP A 171 -6.64 -2.33 -8.64
N ILE A 172 -6.00 -2.96 -9.63
CA ILE A 172 -5.22 -4.18 -9.45
C ILE A 172 -4.03 -3.92 -8.54
N ASP A 173 -3.31 -2.82 -8.73
CA ASP A 173 -2.13 -2.50 -7.91
C ASP A 173 -2.54 -2.09 -6.49
N ILE A 174 -3.69 -1.43 -6.33
CA ILE A 174 -4.28 -1.19 -5.01
C ILE A 174 -4.64 -2.51 -4.32
N GLN A 175 -5.24 -3.49 -5.04
CA GLN A 175 -5.53 -4.81 -4.49
C GLN A 175 -4.26 -5.55 -4.06
N LYS A 176 -3.15 -5.44 -4.83
CA LYS A 176 -1.85 -5.98 -4.42
C LYS A 176 -1.34 -5.35 -3.12
N ILE A 177 -1.41 -4.03 -2.99
CA ILE A 177 -1.01 -3.31 -1.76
C ILE A 177 -1.85 -3.76 -0.56
N HIS A 178 -3.13 -4.04 -0.78
CA HIS A 178 -4.04 -4.53 0.25
C HIS A 178 -3.90 -6.03 0.54
N GLY A 179 -3.16 -6.79 -0.30
CA GLY A 179 -3.02 -8.25 -0.16
C GLY A 179 -4.26 -9.03 -0.59
N TRP A 180 -5.11 -8.44 -1.46
CA TRP A 180 -6.37 -9.03 -1.94
C TRP A 180 -6.30 -9.54 -3.38
N TYR A 181 -5.17 -9.34 -4.04
CA TYR A 181 -4.98 -9.81 -5.40
C TYR A 181 -4.67 -11.30 -5.42
N SER A 182 -5.45 -12.07 -6.18
CA SER A 182 -5.32 -13.53 -6.38
C SER A 182 -5.26 -13.90 -7.86
#